data_f5c5caa79f58eaee647c21cf0812f9fe
#
_entry.id   f5c5caa79f58eaee647c21cf0812f9fe
#
_cell.length_a   1.000
_cell.length_b   1.000
_cell.length_c   1.000
_cell.angle_alpha   90.00
_cell.angle_beta   90.00
_cell.angle_gamma   90.00
#
_symmetry.space_group_name_H-M   'P 1'
#
loop_
_entity.id
_entity.type
_entity.pdbx_description
1 polymer ?
#
loop_
_entity_poly.entity_id
_entity_poly.type
_entity_poly.pdbx_seq_one_letter_code
_entity_poly.pdbx_strand_id
1 'polypeptide(L)'
;LRIMKLFRIIIPAIAEFKELNKGRSFRQKVHALVFPSPFGGTAQVIFEVFIAVWVLLSVLAVILESVQSISYILAMQFVVLDAVAVGIFTLEFVMRIYACPEEPGFKGAIGGRFKQFRSPSTFIDFLAILPFFLEVFLHHLIDLRFLRVFRLARLLKLTRGNDATVTLFRVIKREWPMISSAAFIMMLLVVLTASLGFLFEHEAQAEKFDNIPNSIYWAVITLASVGYGDISPIT
;
A
#
# COMPACT_ATOMS: atom_id res chain seq x y z
N LEU A 1 22.23 -2.20 27.19
CA LEU A 1 23.10 -1.33 26.36
C LEU A 1 22.41 -0.77 25.08
N ARG A 2 21.57 -1.55 24.37
CA ARG A 2 20.89 -1.09 23.12
C ARG A 2 19.79 -0.07 23.37
N ILE A 3 19.04 -0.18 24.45
CA ILE A 3 17.96 0.76 24.85
C ILE A 3 18.53 2.16 25.15
N MET A 4 19.71 2.24 25.77
CA MET A 4 20.38 3.53 26.03
C MET A 4 20.78 4.28 24.74
N LYS A 5 21.06 3.56 23.63
CA LYS A 5 21.33 4.20 22.33
C LYS A 5 20.08 4.86 21.73
N LEU A 6 18.89 4.26 21.92
CA LEU A 6 17.61 4.85 21.50
C LEU A 6 17.32 6.16 22.24
N PHE A 7 17.52 6.19 23.56
CA PHE A 7 17.36 7.42 24.35
C PHE A 7 18.31 8.54 23.90
N ARG A 8 19.52 8.20 23.45
CA ARG A 8 20.50 9.15 22.93
C ARG A 8 20.06 9.85 21.64
N ILE A 9 19.14 9.25 20.88
CA ILE A 9 18.58 9.83 19.65
C ILE A 9 17.27 10.54 19.95
N ILE A 10 16.40 9.96 20.79
CA ILE A 10 15.06 10.46 21.05
C ILE A 10 15.09 11.74 21.89
N ILE A 11 15.95 11.83 22.91
CA ILE A 11 16.00 13.00 23.79
C ILE A 11 16.39 14.28 23.03
N PRO A 12 17.47 14.29 22.23
CA PRO A 12 17.82 15.46 21.41
C PRO A 12 16.71 15.82 20.39
N ALA A 13 16.08 14.82 19.77
CA ALA A 13 15.00 15.04 18.82
C ALA A 13 13.77 15.72 19.45
N ILE A 14 13.41 15.33 20.68
CA ILE A 14 12.33 15.99 21.44
C ILE A 14 12.72 17.42 21.83
N ALA A 15 13.97 17.65 22.22
CA ALA A 15 14.47 18.99 22.56
C ALA A 15 14.44 19.91 21.32
N GLU A 16 14.96 19.43 20.21
CA GLU A 16 14.92 20.12 18.91
C GLU A 16 13.46 20.46 18.51
N PHE A 17 12.56 19.48 18.59
CA PHE A 17 11.15 19.68 18.25
C PHE A 17 10.47 20.72 19.15
N LYS A 18 10.77 20.75 20.45
CA LYS A 18 10.27 21.77 21.37
C LYS A 18 10.76 23.18 21.03
N GLU A 19 12.03 23.30 20.68
CA GLU A 19 12.64 24.57 20.27
C GLU A 19 12.00 25.10 18.97
N LEU A 20 11.93 24.25 17.91
CA LEU A 20 11.33 24.59 16.62
C LEU A 20 9.85 24.98 16.72
N ASN A 21 9.15 24.45 17.73
CA ASN A 21 7.73 24.66 17.93
C ASN A 21 7.39 25.55 19.15
N LYS A 22 8.35 26.34 19.62
CA LYS A 22 8.14 27.28 20.72
C LYS A 22 7.12 28.35 20.33
N GLY A 23 6.08 28.54 21.16
CA GLY A 23 4.98 29.49 20.90
C GLY A 23 3.92 29.04 19.89
N ARG A 24 4.03 27.84 19.29
CA ARG A 24 3.03 27.30 18.36
C ARG A 24 1.89 26.61 19.10
N SER A 25 0.68 26.64 18.48
CA SER A 25 -0.49 25.95 19.02
C SER A 25 -0.31 24.43 19.00
N PHE A 26 -1.09 23.71 19.82
CA PHE A 26 -1.05 22.23 19.85
C PHE A 26 -1.30 21.63 18.45
N ARG A 27 -2.28 22.17 17.71
CA ARG A 27 -2.61 21.73 16.36
C ARG A 27 -1.44 21.91 15.38
N GLN A 28 -0.73 23.03 15.46
CA GLN A 28 0.47 23.29 14.65
C GLN A 28 1.63 22.36 14.99
N LYS A 29 1.75 21.97 16.27
CA LYS A 29 2.75 20.96 16.69
C LYS A 29 2.41 19.59 16.14
N VAL A 30 1.14 19.19 16.19
CA VAL A 30 0.69 17.92 15.58
C VAL A 30 0.90 17.95 14.07
N HIS A 31 0.59 19.09 13.41
CA HIS A 31 0.87 19.27 11.97
C HIS A 31 2.35 19.05 11.66
N ALA A 32 3.25 19.67 12.41
CA ALA A 32 4.68 19.54 12.22
C ALA A 32 5.21 18.09 12.40
N LEU A 33 4.47 17.23 13.13
CA LEU A 33 4.85 15.84 13.34
C LEU A 33 4.34 14.91 12.23
N VAL A 34 3.10 15.14 11.72
CA VAL A 34 2.42 14.20 10.81
C VAL A 34 2.42 14.62 9.33
N PHE A 35 2.81 15.87 9.03
CA PHE A 35 2.98 16.38 7.68
C PHE A 35 4.42 16.82 7.43
N PRO A 36 4.94 16.71 6.19
CA PRO A 36 6.24 17.27 5.84
C PRO A 36 6.29 18.76 6.16
N SER A 37 7.14 19.14 7.10
CA SER A 37 7.21 20.52 7.61
C SER A 37 8.64 20.87 8.04
N PRO A 38 9.11 22.11 7.77
CA PRO A 38 10.41 22.57 8.26
C PRO A 38 10.50 22.62 9.80
N PHE A 39 9.36 22.51 10.50
CA PHE A 39 9.27 22.52 11.97
C PHE A 39 9.22 21.12 12.59
N GLY A 40 9.23 20.06 11.78
CA GLY A 40 9.19 18.67 12.23
C GLY A 40 10.53 18.19 12.78
N GLY A 41 11.63 18.60 12.13
CA GLY A 41 12.99 18.22 12.52
C GLY A 41 13.19 16.70 12.59
N THR A 42 14.13 16.28 13.43
CA THR A 42 14.44 14.85 13.66
C THR A 42 13.24 14.08 14.24
N ALA A 43 12.36 14.73 15.00
CA ALA A 43 11.21 14.06 15.62
C ALA A 43 10.19 13.57 14.57
N GLN A 44 9.96 14.32 13.49
CA GLN A 44 9.12 13.88 12.39
C GLN A 44 9.71 12.63 11.71
N VAL A 45 11.00 12.61 11.43
CA VAL A 45 11.68 11.45 10.81
C VAL A 45 11.54 10.21 11.69
N ILE A 46 11.75 10.35 13.01
CA ILE A 46 11.57 9.24 13.98
C ILE A 46 10.13 8.73 13.94
N PHE A 47 9.15 9.64 13.91
CA PHE A 47 7.73 9.26 13.82
C PHE A 47 7.42 8.52 12.51
N GLU A 48 7.92 8.98 11.37
CA GLU A 48 7.74 8.32 10.08
C GLU A 48 8.38 6.91 10.05
N VAL A 49 9.61 6.78 10.58
CA VAL A 49 10.30 5.47 10.72
C VAL A 49 9.53 4.56 11.66
N PHE A 50 9.00 5.08 12.78
CA PHE A 50 8.18 4.30 13.71
C PHE A 50 6.93 3.74 13.01
N ILE A 51 6.21 4.55 12.24
CA ILE A 51 5.05 4.10 11.46
C ILE A 51 5.47 3.06 10.42
N ALA A 52 6.58 3.28 9.69
CA ALA A 52 7.07 2.34 8.69
C ALA A 52 7.43 0.98 9.31
N VAL A 53 8.07 0.95 10.47
CA VAL A 53 8.38 -0.28 11.20
C VAL A 53 7.10 -1.03 11.59
N TRP A 54 6.08 -0.33 12.09
CA TRP A 54 4.79 -0.95 12.43
C TRP A 54 4.05 -1.48 11.21
N VAL A 55 4.13 -0.81 10.07
CA VAL A 55 3.60 -1.32 8.79
C VAL A 55 4.29 -2.63 8.42
N LEU A 56 5.63 -2.67 8.43
CA LEU A 56 6.39 -3.87 8.08
C LEU A 56 6.09 -5.03 9.05
N LEU A 57 6.05 -4.77 10.36
CA LEU A 57 5.72 -5.77 11.37
C LEU A 57 4.30 -6.33 11.17
N SER A 58 3.32 -5.45 10.92
CA SER A 58 1.93 -5.89 10.71
C SER A 58 1.77 -6.70 9.42
N VAL A 59 2.47 -6.37 8.35
CA VAL A 59 2.46 -7.13 7.09
C VAL A 59 3.17 -8.47 7.27
N LEU A 60 4.32 -8.49 7.94
CA LEU A 60 5.04 -9.73 8.26
C LEU A 60 4.15 -10.67 9.08
N ALA A 61 3.39 -10.12 10.04
CA ALA A 61 2.43 -10.91 10.82
C ALA A 61 1.36 -11.56 9.92
N VAL A 62 0.78 -10.83 8.97
CA VAL A 62 -0.21 -11.38 8.01
C VAL A 62 0.40 -12.50 7.16
N ILE A 63 1.66 -12.34 6.72
CA ILE A 63 2.37 -13.36 5.96
C ILE A 63 2.60 -14.61 6.82
N LEU A 64 3.06 -14.45 8.06
CA LEU A 64 3.30 -15.57 8.98
C LEU A 64 1.99 -16.23 9.43
N GLU A 65 0.91 -15.49 9.59
CA GLU A 65 -0.43 -16.02 9.90
C GLU A 65 -0.94 -16.94 8.79
N SER A 66 -0.51 -16.78 7.54
CA SER A 66 -0.89 -17.64 6.42
C SER A 66 -0.30 -19.08 6.55
N VAL A 67 0.76 -19.25 7.35
CA VAL A 67 1.39 -20.56 7.59
C VAL A 67 0.66 -21.24 8.74
N GLN A 68 -0.06 -22.32 8.45
CA GLN A 68 -0.93 -23.00 9.43
C GLN A 68 -0.22 -23.42 10.73
N SER A 69 1.02 -23.93 10.63
CA SER A 69 1.80 -24.34 11.82
C SER A 69 2.12 -23.19 12.75
N ILE A 70 2.40 -21.99 12.21
CA ILE A 70 2.72 -20.78 12.97
C ILE A 70 1.45 -20.15 13.51
N SER A 71 0.41 -20.08 12.67
CA SER A 71 -0.89 -19.50 13.02
C SER A 71 -1.51 -20.20 14.23
N TYR A 72 -1.43 -21.54 14.30
CA TYR A 72 -1.95 -22.29 15.44
C TYR A 72 -1.25 -21.95 16.76
N ILE A 73 0.08 -21.77 16.74
CA ILE A 73 0.90 -21.48 17.94
C ILE A 73 0.77 -20.03 18.38
N LEU A 74 0.72 -19.09 17.44
CA LEU A 74 0.81 -17.64 17.69
C LEU A 74 -0.50 -16.88 17.41
N ALA A 75 -1.65 -17.56 17.37
CA ALA A 75 -2.94 -16.96 17.03
C ALA A 75 -3.26 -15.70 17.86
N MET A 76 -3.11 -15.79 19.20
CA MET A 76 -3.38 -14.64 20.07
C MET A 76 -2.40 -13.49 19.86
N GLN A 77 -1.12 -13.80 19.63
CA GLN A 77 -0.08 -12.80 19.40
C GLN A 77 -0.34 -12.02 18.11
N PHE A 78 -0.80 -12.68 17.04
CA PHE A 78 -1.18 -12.02 15.79
C PHE A 78 -2.38 -11.10 15.97
N VAL A 79 -3.41 -11.52 16.71
CA VAL A 79 -4.57 -10.67 17.01
C VAL A 79 -4.16 -9.43 17.81
N VAL A 80 -3.34 -9.59 18.84
CA VAL A 80 -2.85 -8.47 19.67
C VAL A 80 -1.98 -7.53 18.83
N LEU A 81 -1.05 -8.05 18.02
CA LEU A 81 -0.19 -7.25 17.17
C LEU A 81 -1.00 -6.46 16.14
N ASP A 82 -2.00 -7.09 15.52
CA ASP A 82 -2.88 -6.43 14.56
C ASP A 82 -3.71 -5.32 15.23
N ALA A 83 -4.29 -5.58 16.38
CA ALA A 83 -5.05 -4.59 17.15
C ALA A 83 -4.19 -3.37 17.55
N VAL A 84 -2.95 -3.61 17.99
CA VAL A 84 -1.99 -2.55 18.33
C VAL A 84 -1.61 -1.75 17.08
N ALA A 85 -1.30 -2.42 15.97
CA ALA A 85 -0.97 -1.75 14.71
C ALA A 85 -2.13 -0.88 14.22
N VAL A 86 -3.36 -1.39 14.23
CA VAL A 86 -4.56 -0.62 13.87
C VAL A 86 -4.77 0.56 14.81
N GLY A 87 -4.56 0.38 16.12
CA GLY A 87 -4.63 1.47 17.09
C GLY A 87 -3.65 2.61 16.75
N ILE A 88 -2.40 2.27 16.44
CA ILE A 88 -1.36 3.24 16.03
C ILE A 88 -1.76 3.95 14.73
N PHE A 89 -2.21 3.22 13.71
CA PHE A 89 -2.60 3.80 12.42
C PHE A 89 -3.87 4.64 12.53
N THR A 90 -4.81 4.26 13.39
CA THR A 90 -6.01 5.06 13.68
C THR A 90 -5.63 6.36 14.37
N LEU A 91 -4.73 6.31 15.35
CA LEU A 91 -4.22 7.52 16.02
C LEU A 91 -3.53 8.46 15.00
N GLU A 92 -2.67 7.93 14.16
CA GLU A 92 -2.02 8.72 13.09
C GLU A 92 -3.06 9.35 12.16
N PHE A 93 -4.06 8.57 11.69
CA PHE A 93 -5.14 9.06 10.84
C PHE A 93 -5.92 10.21 11.50
N VAL A 94 -6.31 10.03 12.77
CA VAL A 94 -7.03 11.06 13.56
C VAL A 94 -6.16 12.32 13.72
N MET A 95 -4.87 12.18 14.08
CA MET A 95 -3.95 13.31 14.17
C MET A 95 -3.84 14.07 12.85
N ARG A 96 -3.83 13.37 11.73
CA ARG A 96 -3.76 13.95 10.39
C ARG A 96 -5.02 14.74 10.04
N ILE A 97 -6.21 14.19 10.31
CA ILE A 97 -7.50 14.88 10.11
C ILE A 97 -7.62 16.10 11.06
N TYR A 98 -7.12 15.98 12.29
CA TYR A 98 -7.12 17.09 13.26
C TYR A 98 -6.23 18.25 12.80
N ALA A 99 -5.05 17.95 12.27
CA ALA A 99 -4.03 18.94 11.93
C ALA A 99 -4.19 19.51 10.49
N CYS A 100 -5.01 18.90 9.63
CA CYS A 100 -5.13 19.27 8.21
C CYS A 100 -5.47 20.75 7.92
N PRO A 101 -6.20 21.52 8.77
CA PRO A 101 -6.47 22.93 8.49
C PRO A 101 -5.23 23.83 8.48
N GLU A 102 -4.11 23.34 9.02
CA GLU A 102 -2.81 24.04 8.98
C GLU A 102 -2.07 23.84 7.66
N GLU A 103 -2.50 22.87 6.84
CA GLU A 103 -1.89 22.56 5.55
C GLU A 103 -2.30 23.55 4.48
N PRO A 104 -1.36 24.07 3.66
CA PRO A 104 -1.66 24.99 2.55
C PRO A 104 -2.67 24.37 1.57
N GLY A 105 -3.80 25.04 1.35
CA GLY A 105 -4.85 24.58 0.41
C GLY A 105 -6.01 23.81 1.02
N PHE A 106 -5.98 23.50 2.33
CA PHE A 106 -7.05 22.82 3.06
C PHE A 106 -7.72 23.71 4.12
N LYS A 107 -7.76 25.02 3.87
CA LYS A 107 -8.35 26.02 4.76
C LYS A 107 -9.87 25.79 4.90
N GLY A 108 -10.37 25.85 6.14
CA GLY A 108 -11.77 25.67 6.50
C GLY A 108 -12.04 24.44 7.37
N ALA A 109 -12.95 24.60 8.37
CA ALA A 109 -13.14 23.58 9.39
C ALA A 109 -13.78 22.28 8.84
N ILE A 110 -14.72 22.38 7.90
CA ILE A 110 -15.45 21.21 7.36
C ILE A 110 -14.99 20.92 5.92
N GLY A 111 -14.98 21.92 5.03
CA GLY A 111 -14.60 21.72 3.64
C GLY A 111 -13.14 21.28 3.46
N GLY A 112 -12.22 21.83 4.27
CA GLY A 112 -10.81 21.42 4.28
C GLY A 112 -10.63 19.95 4.70
N ARG A 113 -11.34 19.48 5.73
CA ARG A 113 -11.28 18.09 6.20
C ARG A 113 -11.85 17.10 5.17
N PHE A 114 -12.96 17.44 4.51
CA PHE A 114 -13.53 16.59 3.46
C PHE A 114 -12.61 16.52 2.23
N LYS A 115 -12.00 17.64 1.83
CA LYS A 115 -10.99 17.68 0.78
C LYS A 115 -9.75 16.86 1.15
N GLN A 116 -9.30 16.95 2.41
CA GLN A 116 -8.17 16.15 2.92
C GLN A 116 -8.48 14.66 2.88
N PHE A 117 -9.70 14.25 3.27
CA PHE A 117 -10.11 12.84 3.21
C PHE A 117 -10.00 12.26 1.79
N ARG A 118 -10.23 13.09 0.76
CA ARG A 118 -10.04 12.71 -0.65
C ARG A 118 -8.59 12.81 -1.14
N SER A 119 -7.66 13.28 -0.34
CA SER A 119 -6.25 13.29 -0.72
C SER A 119 -5.71 11.86 -0.75
N PRO A 120 -4.84 11.50 -1.72
CA PRO A 120 -4.30 10.14 -1.85
C PRO A 120 -3.65 9.64 -0.55
N SER A 121 -2.93 10.52 0.13
CA SER A 121 -2.24 10.20 1.39
C SER A 121 -3.22 9.78 2.50
N THR A 122 -4.28 10.57 2.72
CA THR A 122 -5.27 10.28 3.77
C THR A 122 -6.16 9.10 3.40
N PHE A 123 -6.46 8.94 2.11
CA PHE A 123 -7.20 7.78 1.62
C PHE A 123 -6.43 6.48 1.84
N ILE A 124 -5.10 6.46 1.64
CA ILE A 124 -4.24 5.32 1.97
C ILE A 124 -4.28 5.03 3.48
N ASP A 125 -4.22 6.06 4.33
CA ASP A 125 -4.32 5.88 5.78
C ASP A 125 -5.66 5.26 6.19
N PHE A 126 -6.76 5.70 5.59
CA PHE A 126 -8.08 5.13 5.79
C PHE A 126 -8.16 3.68 5.32
N LEU A 127 -7.64 3.38 4.12
CA LEU A 127 -7.63 2.03 3.56
C LEU A 127 -6.84 1.03 4.45
N ALA A 128 -5.80 1.50 5.11
CA ALA A 128 -4.98 0.67 6.00
C ALA A 128 -5.70 0.21 7.27
N ILE A 129 -6.69 0.96 7.75
CA ILE A 129 -7.47 0.66 8.96
C ILE A 129 -8.83 0.04 8.65
N LEU A 130 -9.39 0.31 7.47
CA LEU A 130 -10.73 -0.08 7.05
C LEU A 130 -11.01 -1.59 7.20
N PRO A 131 -10.14 -2.52 6.74
CA PRO A 131 -10.42 -3.95 6.83
C PRO A 131 -10.68 -4.45 8.25
N PHE A 132 -9.93 -3.94 9.23
CA PHE A 132 -10.09 -4.30 10.63
C PHE A 132 -11.46 -3.85 11.15
N PHE A 133 -11.85 -2.60 10.89
CA PHE A 133 -13.15 -2.09 11.35
C PHE A 133 -14.31 -2.81 10.65
N LEU A 134 -14.19 -3.13 9.36
CA LEU A 134 -15.22 -3.92 8.67
C LEU A 134 -15.34 -5.32 9.26
N GLU A 135 -14.22 -5.98 9.57
CA GLU A 135 -14.23 -7.30 10.20
C GLU A 135 -14.90 -7.24 11.59
N VAL A 136 -14.59 -6.24 12.42
CA VAL A 136 -15.17 -6.10 13.76
C VAL A 136 -16.67 -5.79 13.71
N PHE A 137 -17.11 -4.89 12.83
CA PHE A 137 -18.50 -4.44 12.82
C PHE A 137 -19.44 -5.33 12.00
N LEU A 138 -18.94 -5.99 10.95
CA LEU A 138 -19.75 -6.72 9.99
C LEU A 138 -19.58 -8.25 10.07
N HIS A 139 -18.72 -8.78 10.94
CA HIS A 139 -18.44 -10.22 11.02
C HIS A 139 -19.68 -11.07 11.30
N HIS A 140 -20.73 -10.52 11.92
CA HIS A 140 -22.00 -11.19 12.15
C HIS A 140 -22.90 -11.27 10.92
N LEU A 141 -22.65 -10.44 9.89
CA LEU A 141 -23.54 -10.31 8.72
C LEU A 141 -22.99 -11.05 7.49
N ILE A 142 -21.68 -11.09 7.33
CA ILE A 142 -21.02 -11.59 6.12
C ILE A 142 -19.72 -12.28 6.50
N ASP A 143 -19.36 -13.37 5.79
CA ASP A 143 -18.02 -13.96 5.93
C ASP A 143 -16.97 -13.04 5.29
N LEU A 144 -16.27 -12.30 6.14
CA LEU A 144 -15.29 -11.29 5.71
C LEU A 144 -13.84 -11.80 5.74
N ARG A 145 -13.62 -13.13 5.71
CA ARG A 145 -12.27 -13.72 5.72
C ARG A 145 -11.38 -13.21 4.60
N PHE A 146 -11.96 -12.88 3.45
CA PHE A 146 -11.23 -12.29 2.33
C PHE A 146 -10.63 -10.90 2.66
N LEU A 147 -11.20 -10.17 3.64
CA LEU A 147 -10.65 -8.88 4.09
C LEU A 147 -9.26 -8.99 4.71
N ARG A 148 -8.83 -10.19 5.14
CA ARG A 148 -7.46 -10.42 5.63
C ARG A 148 -6.41 -10.05 4.57
N VAL A 149 -6.68 -10.35 3.30
CA VAL A 149 -5.79 -9.97 2.19
C VAL A 149 -5.68 -8.45 2.06
N PHE A 150 -6.78 -7.73 2.28
CA PHE A 150 -6.77 -6.25 2.22
C PHE A 150 -5.96 -5.60 3.35
N ARG A 151 -5.62 -6.34 4.43
CA ARG A 151 -4.67 -5.86 5.43
C ARG A 151 -3.30 -5.55 4.83
N LEU A 152 -2.93 -6.21 3.71
CA LEU A 152 -1.71 -5.90 2.95
C LEU A 152 -1.74 -4.50 2.30
N ALA A 153 -2.91 -3.87 2.14
CA ALA A 153 -3.01 -2.49 1.67
C ALA A 153 -2.27 -1.49 2.57
N ARG A 154 -1.94 -1.88 3.81
CA ARG A 154 -1.06 -1.09 4.70
C ARG A 154 0.31 -0.81 4.10
N LEU A 155 0.82 -1.67 3.20
CA LEU A 155 2.07 -1.43 2.46
C LEU A 155 2.03 -0.12 1.68
N LEU A 156 0.85 0.31 1.23
CA LEU A 156 0.69 1.58 0.54
C LEU A 156 1.11 2.78 1.41
N LYS A 157 1.10 2.63 2.75
CA LYS A 157 1.58 3.69 3.66
C LYS A 157 3.07 3.98 3.47
N LEU A 158 3.87 3.00 3.04
CA LEU A 158 5.30 3.17 2.77
C LEU A 158 5.57 4.01 1.52
N THR A 159 4.59 4.13 0.62
CA THR A 159 4.72 4.96 -0.60
C THR A 159 4.46 6.44 -0.32
N ARG A 160 3.95 6.76 0.86
CA ARG A 160 3.58 8.12 1.24
C ARG A 160 4.82 8.95 1.58
N GLY A 161 4.87 10.16 1.05
CA GLY A 161 5.98 11.10 1.31
C GLY A 161 7.32 10.69 0.70
N ASN A 162 7.35 9.60 -0.06
CA ASN A 162 8.56 9.19 -0.73
C ASN A 162 8.69 9.89 -2.09
N ASP A 163 9.71 10.73 -2.22
CA ASP A 163 10.01 11.44 -3.48
C ASP A 163 10.17 10.49 -4.66
N ALA A 164 10.68 9.29 -4.43
CA ALA A 164 10.80 8.26 -5.46
C ALA A 164 9.41 7.85 -6.01
N THR A 165 8.42 7.68 -5.14
CA THR A 165 7.04 7.35 -5.55
C THR A 165 6.40 8.49 -6.35
N VAL A 166 6.55 9.72 -5.89
CA VAL A 166 6.04 10.92 -6.60
C VAL A 166 6.71 11.03 -7.97
N THR A 167 8.02 10.81 -8.03
CA THR A 167 8.80 10.85 -9.26
C THR A 167 8.36 9.73 -10.22
N LEU A 168 8.16 8.51 -9.72
CA LEU A 168 7.66 7.38 -10.52
C LEU A 168 6.31 7.72 -11.17
N PHE A 169 5.34 8.20 -10.39
CA PHE A 169 4.03 8.60 -10.93
C PHE A 169 4.13 9.74 -11.94
N ARG A 170 5.03 10.70 -11.73
CA ARG A 170 5.29 11.79 -12.67
C ARG A 170 5.85 11.27 -13.99
N VAL A 171 6.81 10.35 -13.94
CA VAL A 171 7.40 9.72 -15.14
C VAL A 171 6.34 8.89 -15.87
N ILE A 172 5.60 8.02 -15.19
CA ILE A 172 4.53 7.23 -15.79
C ILE A 172 3.50 8.15 -16.48
N LYS A 173 3.07 9.23 -15.82
CA LYS A 173 2.11 10.18 -16.40
C LYS A 173 2.67 10.89 -17.63
N ARG A 174 3.95 11.24 -17.61
CA ARG A 174 4.64 11.89 -18.73
C ARG A 174 4.75 10.95 -19.93
N GLU A 175 5.15 9.71 -19.67
CA GLU A 175 5.40 8.72 -20.71
C GLU A 175 4.14 7.90 -21.08
N TRP A 176 2.99 8.23 -20.48
CA TRP A 176 1.72 7.52 -20.68
C TRP A 176 1.33 7.31 -22.15
N PRO A 177 1.49 8.31 -23.06
CA PRO A 177 1.18 8.13 -24.47
C PRO A 177 2.04 7.05 -25.13
N MET A 178 3.33 6.99 -24.78
CA MET A 178 4.25 5.98 -25.32
C MET A 178 3.95 4.60 -24.74
N ILE A 179 3.72 4.52 -23.44
CA ILE A 179 3.35 3.27 -22.74
C ILE A 179 2.05 2.70 -23.31
N SER A 180 1.02 3.54 -23.48
CA SER A 180 -0.27 3.12 -24.01
C SER A 180 -0.19 2.66 -25.46
N SER A 181 0.61 3.31 -26.29
CA SER A 181 0.84 2.91 -27.68
C SER A 181 1.57 1.58 -27.77
N ALA A 182 2.60 1.37 -26.93
CA ALA A 182 3.32 0.10 -26.87
C ALA A 182 2.40 -1.03 -26.36
N ALA A 183 1.60 -0.77 -25.32
CA ALA A 183 0.63 -1.74 -24.81
C ALA A 183 -0.43 -2.11 -25.86
N PHE A 184 -0.89 -1.15 -26.66
CA PHE A 184 -1.84 -1.40 -27.75
C PHE A 184 -1.24 -2.29 -28.83
N ILE A 185 0.01 -2.03 -29.26
CA ILE A 185 0.71 -2.87 -30.24
C ILE A 185 0.92 -4.28 -29.67
N MET A 186 1.34 -4.41 -28.41
CA MET A 186 1.49 -5.70 -27.73
C MET A 186 0.16 -6.47 -27.69
N MET A 187 -0.94 -5.80 -27.39
CA MET A 187 -2.25 -6.42 -27.39
C MET A 187 -2.65 -6.96 -28.78
N LEU A 188 -2.38 -6.21 -29.83
CA LEU A 188 -2.61 -6.66 -31.22
C LEU A 188 -1.76 -7.89 -31.55
N LEU A 189 -0.48 -7.90 -31.18
CA LEU A 189 0.42 -9.04 -31.40
C LEU A 189 -0.06 -10.26 -30.61
N VAL A 190 -0.48 -10.10 -29.36
CA VAL A 190 -1.03 -11.18 -28.54
C VAL A 190 -2.25 -11.81 -29.21
N VAL A 191 -3.21 -10.99 -29.65
CA VAL A 191 -4.46 -11.49 -30.27
C VAL A 191 -4.14 -12.17 -31.60
N LEU A 192 -3.25 -11.60 -32.43
CA LEU A 192 -2.83 -12.21 -33.69
C LEU A 192 -2.13 -13.56 -33.46
N THR A 193 -1.14 -13.61 -32.56
CA THR A 193 -0.41 -14.84 -32.23
C THR A 193 -1.33 -15.90 -31.64
N ALA A 194 -2.24 -15.51 -30.74
CA ALA A 194 -3.22 -16.42 -30.17
C ALA A 194 -4.18 -17.00 -31.21
N SER A 195 -4.63 -16.17 -32.15
CA SER A 195 -5.53 -16.61 -33.23
C SER A 195 -4.83 -17.59 -34.19
N LEU A 196 -3.56 -17.33 -34.49
CA LEU A 196 -2.74 -18.27 -35.31
C LEU A 196 -2.45 -19.56 -34.54
N GLY A 197 -2.11 -19.46 -33.24
CA GLY A 197 -1.92 -20.62 -32.37
C GLY A 197 -3.18 -21.49 -32.30
N PHE A 198 -4.36 -20.88 -32.11
CA PHE A 198 -5.62 -21.60 -32.17
C PHE A 198 -5.85 -22.27 -33.52
N LEU A 199 -5.63 -21.56 -34.62
CA LEU A 199 -5.89 -22.06 -35.96
C LEU A 199 -5.03 -23.32 -36.30
N PHE A 200 -3.74 -23.31 -35.92
CA PHE A 200 -2.82 -24.40 -36.28
C PHE A 200 -2.82 -25.54 -35.26
N GLU A 201 -3.03 -25.24 -33.97
CA GLU A 201 -2.89 -26.24 -32.90
C GLU A 201 -4.22 -26.88 -32.45
N HIS A 202 -5.36 -26.27 -32.75
CA HIS A 202 -6.65 -26.75 -32.27
C HIS A 202 -6.97 -28.19 -32.70
N GLU A 203 -6.66 -28.57 -33.95
CA GLU A 203 -6.90 -29.92 -34.42
C GLU A 203 -5.96 -30.97 -33.80
N ALA A 204 -4.70 -30.54 -33.49
CA ALA A 204 -3.67 -31.40 -32.93
C ALA A 204 -3.79 -31.58 -31.41
N GLN A 205 -4.22 -30.54 -30.70
CA GLN A 205 -4.33 -30.54 -29.25
C GLN A 205 -5.48 -29.65 -28.76
N ALA A 206 -6.72 -30.09 -29.09
CA ALA A 206 -7.95 -29.35 -28.76
C ALA A 206 -8.16 -29.07 -27.28
N GLU A 207 -7.58 -29.87 -26.37
CA GLU A 207 -7.67 -29.62 -24.93
C GLU A 207 -6.90 -28.40 -24.44
N LYS A 208 -5.80 -28.06 -25.11
CA LYS A 208 -4.92 -26.96 -24.76
C LYS A 208 -5.24 -25.68 -25.53
N PHE A 209 -5.55 -25.82 -26.81
CA PHE A 209 -5.96 -24.73 -27.71
C PHE A 209 -7.44 -24.87 -28.08
N ASP A 210 -8.32 -25.00 -27.06
CA ASP A 210 -9.76 -25.23 -27.23
C ASP A 210 -10.48 -23.98 -27.77
N ASN A 211 -9.97 -22.80 -27.48
CA ASN A 211 -10.54 -21.52 -27.88
C ASN A 211 -9.47 -20.42 -27.93
N ILE A 212 -9.81 -19.29 -28.56
CA ILE A 212 -8.91 -18.12 -28.64
C ILE A 212 -8.53 -17.56 -27.27
N PRO A 213 -9.42 -17.41 -26.26
CA PRO A 213 -9.04 -16.99 -24.93
C PRO A 213 -7.93 -17.84 -24.28
N ASN A 214 -7.96 -19.16 -24.39
CA ASN A 214 -6.90 -20.02 -23.88
C ASN A 214 -5.60 -19.86 -24.67
N SER A 215 -5.70 -19.66 -25.97
CA SER A 215 -4.56 -19.33 -26.81
C SER A 215 -3.96 -17.97 -26.49
N ILE A 216 -4.77 -16.98 -26.03
CA ILE A 216 -4.27 -15.70 -25.53
C ILE A 216 -3.40 -15.89 -24.29
N TYR A 217 -3.80 -16.78 -23.35
CA TYR A 217 -2.96 -17.10 -22.20
C TYR A 217 -1.58 -17.59 -22.65
N TRP A 218 -1.53 -18.59 -23.55
CA TRP A 218 -0.25 -19.07 -24.12
C TRP A 218 0.55 -17.94 -24.79
N ALA A 219 -0.08 -17.11 -25.62
CA ALA A 219 0.58 -16.03 -26.31
C ALA A 219 1.17 -15.00 -25.33
N VAL A 220 0.44 -14.65 -24.27
CA VAL A 220 0.92 -13.71 -23.23
C VAL A 220 2.13 -14.27 -22.51
N ILE A 221 2.09 -15.52 -22.00
CA ILE A 221 3.21 -16.09 -21.24
C ILE A 221 4.45 -16.32 -22.13
N THR A 222 4.24 -16.55 -23.42
CA THR A 222 5.34 -16.72 -24.39
C THR A 222 5.96 -15.38 -24.75
N LEU A 223 5.17 -14.36 -25.11
CA LEU A 223 5.65 -13.03 -25.44
C LEU A 223 6.30 -12.33 -24.24
N ALA A 224 5.79 -12.57 -23.03
CA ALA A 224 6.40 -12.08 -21.80
C ALA A 224 7.65 -12.87 -21.37
N SER A 225 8.07 -13.89 -22.14
CA SER A 225 9.22 -14.76 -21.84
C SER A 225 9.10 -15.48 -20.50
N VAL A 226 7.87 -15.70 -19.99
CA VAL A 226 7.60 -16.49 -18.77
C VAL A 226 7.74 -17.98 -19.05
N GLY A 227 7.04 -18.49 -20.11
CA GLY A 227 7.20 -19.82 -20.65
C GLY A 227 7.00 -20.97 -19.66
N TYR A 228 5.85 -21.05 -18.99
CA TYR A 228 5.56 -22.15 -18.04
C TYR A 228 5.62 -23.54 -18.69
N GLY A 229 5.39 -23.66 -20.00
CA GLY A 229 5.43 -24.93 -20.72
C GLY A 229 4.19 -25.82 -20.55
N ASP A 230 3.19 -25.36 -19.83
CA ASP A 230 1.89 -26.03 -19.64
C ASP A 230 1.07 -26.08 -20.94
N ILE A 231 1.15 -25.00 -21.72
CA ILE A 231 0.63 -24.91 -23.10
C ILE A 231 1.78 -24.56 -24.01
N SER A 232 2.00 -25.39 -25.04
CA SER A 232 3.02 -25.17 -26.06
C SER A 232 2.57 -25.79 -27.39
N PRO A 233 2.86 -25.18 -28.56
CA PRO A 233 2.62 -25.74 -29.87
C PRO A 233 3.37 -27.06 -30.05
N ILE A 234 2.80 -27.97 -30.86
CA ILE A 234 3.41 -29.25 -31.24
C ILE A 234 3.45 -29.45 -32.76
N THR A 235 2.78 -28.59 -33.53
CA THR A 235 2.78 -28.61 -35.01
C THR A 235 3.78 -27.63 -35.62
#